data_cced21ac2aadfe474b22339283ce6566
#
_entry.id   cced21ac2aadfe474b22339283ce6566
#
_cell.length_a   1.000
_cell.length_b   1.000
_cell.length_c   1.000
_cell.angle_alpha   90.00
_cell.angle_beta   90.00
_cell.angle_gamma   90.00
#
_symmetry.space_group_name_H-M   'P 1'
#
loop_
_entity.id
_entity.type
_entity.pdbx_description
1 polymer ?
#
loop_
_entity_poly.entity_id
_entity_poly.type
_entity_poly.pdbx_seq_one_letter_code
_entity_poly.pdbx_strand_id
1 'polypeptide(L)'
;MNEIASRYASALVSIAKDERRLEQYKSAVLSMKDTLEANPELFKFLKSYFVKDDEKAKVIEEITKEYSLENFTNFIKLLVIKHKIHIYKDIVKEITKGINYELDIFEGFVYSTEPLEDSKILEISQVISEKLHRKVELSNKIDSRLIGGVKVVVHDHVFDGSIKHKLETMKEELKERRNG
;
A
#
# COMPACT_ATOMS: atom_id res chain seq x y z
N MET A 1 6.31 15.43 3.33
CA MET A 1 6.06 14.30 4.27
C MET A 1 5.26 14.86 5.45
N ASN A 2 4.14 14.27 5.84
CA ASN A 2 3.34 14.74 6.96
C ASN A 2 3.96 14.21 8.26
N GLU A 3 4.73 15.04 8.97
CA GLU A 3 5.44 14.66 10.20
C GLU A 3 4.51 14.07 11.28
N ILE A 4 3.28 14.60 11.36
CA ILE A 4 2.26 14.09 12.28
C ILE A 4 1.87 12.66 11.90
N ALA A 5 1.63 12.39 10.61
CA ALA A 5 1.28 11.06 10.12
C ALA A 5 2.39 10.04 10.40
N SER A 6 3.65 10.42 10.16
CA SER A 6 4.82 9.57 10.42
C SER A 6 4.95 9.20 11.91
N ARG A 7 4.73 10.14 12.83
CA ARG A 7 4.78 9.89 14.27
C ARG A 7 3.71 8.88 14.74
N TYR A 8 2.45 9.05 14.29
CA TYR A 8 1.38 8.10 14.61
C TYR A 8 1.65 6.73 13.99
N ALA A 9 2.15 6.70 12.75
CA ALA A 9 2.50 5.46 12.07
C ALA A 9 3.59 4.68 12.80
N SER A 10 4.69 5.34 13.18
CA SER A 10 5.79 4.70 13.91
C SER A 10 5.33 4.09 15.24
N ALA A 11 4.43 4.75 15.95
CA ALA A 11 3.89 4.23 17.20
C ALA A 11 3.10 2.92 16.98
N LEU A 12 2.21 2.87 15.97
CA LEU A 12 1.43 1.67 15.68
C LEU A 12 2.29 0.53 15.14
N VAL A 13 3.28 0.84 14.28
CA VAL A 13 4.23 -0.16 13.75
C VAL A 13 5.04 -0.79 14.90
N SER A 14 5.49 0.01 15.87
CA SER A 14 6.19 -0.52 17.06
C SER A 14 5.32 -1.49 17.84
N ILE A 15 4.06 -1.14 18.11
CA ILE A 15 3.09 -2.01 18.79
C ILE A 15 2.89 -3.32 17.99
N ALA A 16 2.66 -3.21 16.69
CA ALA A 16 2.45 -4.36 15.82
C ALA A 16 3.65 -5.31 15.78
N LYS A 17 4.87 -4.75 15.88
CA LYS A 17 6.13 -5.51 15.98
C LYS A 17 6.25 -6.21 17.30
N ASP A 18 5.99 -5.52 18.42
CA ASP A 18 6.06 -6.08 19.78
C ASP A 18 5.05 -7.22 19.96
N GLU A 19 3.85 -7.10 19.37
CA GLU A 19 2.84 -8.14 19.35
C GLU A 19 3.11 -9.26 18.32
N ARG A 20 4.10 -9.11 17.45
CA ARG A 20 4.41 -10.04 16.33
C ARG A 20 3.23 -10.25 15.39
N ARG A 21 2.46 -9.21 15.14
CA ARG A 21 1.21 -9.24 14.35
C ARG A 21 1.21 -8.22 13.20
N LEU A 22 2.38 -7.90 12.64
CA LEU A 22 2.58 -6.88 11.61
C LEU A 22 1.60 -7.03 10.42
N GLU A 23 1.44 -8.24 9.87
CA GLU A 23 0.54 -8.47 8.74
C GLU A 23 -0.94 -8.24 9.11
N GLN A 24 -1.34 -8.63 10.33
CA GLN A 24 -2.71 -8.42 10.81
C GLN A 24 -3.02 -6.94 10.99
N TYR A 25 -2.07 -6.16 11.55
CA TYR A 25 -2.20 -4.71 11.64
C TYR A 25 -2.25 -4.05 10.27
N LYS A 26 -1.43 -4.49 9.32
CA LYS A 26 -1.46 -4.01 7.93
C LYS A 26 -2.84 -4.22 7.30
N SER A 27 -3.39 -5.44 7.43
CA SER A 27 -4.72 -5.77 6.92
C SER A 27 -5.80 -4.91 7.57
N ALA A 28 -5.82 -4.78 8.91
CA ALA A 28 -6.80 -3.98 9.64
C ALA A 28 -6.75 -2.49 9.24
N VAL A 29 -5.54 -1.93 9.09
CA VAL A 29 -5.34 -0.54 8.69
C VAL A 29 -5.88 -0.28 7.28
N LEU A 30 -5.64 -1.18 6.32
CA LEU A 30 -6.12 -1.07 4.95
C LEU A 30 -7.63 -1.26 4.89
N SER A 31 -8.18 -2.28 5.54
CA SER A 31 -9.63 -2.53 5.59
C SER A 31 -10.38 -1.36 6.22
N MET A 32 -9.88 -0.79 7.32
CA MET A 32 -10.47 0.40 7.93
C MET A 32 -10.44 1.62 6.98
N LYS A 33 -9.37 1.80 6.19
CA LYS A 33 -9.31 2.85 5.17
C LYS A 33 -10.43 2.66 4.14
N ASP A 34 -10.56 1.45 3.62
CA ASP A 34 -11.58 1.13 2.62
C ASP A 34 -13.00 1.30 3.18
N THR A 35 -13.22 0.93 4.45
CA THR A 35 -14.48 1.16 5.17
C THR A 35 -14.81 2.64 5.25
N LEU A 36 -13.85 3.50 5.59
CA LEU A 36 -14.05 4.94 5.67
C LEU A 36 -14.26 5.58 4.28
N GLU A 37 -13.60 5.08 3.24
CA GLU A 37 -13.79 5.55 1.85
C GLU A 37 -15.17 5.13 1.29
N ALA A 38 -15.64 3.92 1.61
CA ALA A 38 -16.94 3.41 1.21
C ALA A 38 -18.13 4.05 1.99
N ASN A 39 -17.87 4.61 3.18
CA ASN A 39 -18.91 5.16 4.06
C ASN A 39 -18.62 6.63 4.43
N PRO A 40 -18.90 7.60 3.55
CA PRO A 40 -18.63 9.02 3.80
C PRO A 40 -19.37 9.58 5.04
N GLU A 41 -20.55 9.06 5.36
CA GLU A 41 -21.33 9.44 6.53
C GLU A 41 -20.65 9.01 7.84
N LEU A 42 -20.08 7.80 7.87
CA LEU A 42 -19.27 7.33 9.00
C LEU A 42 -18.04 8.22 9.19
N PHE A 43 -17.34 8.56 8.11
CA PHE A 43 -16.17 9.44 8.18
C PHE A 43 -16.56 10.84 8.68
N LYS A 44 -17.68 11.40 8.22
CA LYS A 44 -18.23 12.68 8.68
C LYS A 44 -18.61 12.64 10.16
N PHE A 45 -19.25 11.54 10.60
CA PHE A 45 -19.60 11.31 12.00
C PHE A 45 -18.34 11.31 12.90
N LEU A 46 -17.30 10.56 12.56
CA LEU A 46 -16.07 10.47 13.33
C LEU A 46 -15.30 11.81 13.38
N LYS A 47 -15.40 12.65 12.34
CA LYS A 47 -14.80 13.98 12.29
C LYS A 47 -15.59 15.06 13.05
N SER A 48 -16.87 14.83 13.33
CA SER A 48 -17.74 15.84 13.90
C SER A 48 -17.29 16.31 15.29
N TYR A 49 -17.31 17.59 15.53
CA TYR A 49 -17.10 18.19 16.86
C TYR A 49 -18.35 18.20 17.72
N PHE A 50 -19.52 17.94 17.13
CA PHE A 50 -20.82 17.99 17.82
C PHE A 50 -21.22 16.65 18.43
N VAL A 51 -20.55 15.57 18.05
CA VAL A 51 -20.78 14.22 18.59
C VAL A 51 -19.81 13.95 19.74
N LYS A 52 -20.34 13.41 20.84
CA LYS A 52 -19.56 13.07 22.02
C LYS A 52 -18.54 11.96 21.73
N ASP A 53 -17.39 12.04 22.36
CA ASP A 53 -16.31 11.05 22.17
C ASP A 53 -16.74 9.63 22.57
N ASP A 54 -17.59 9.48 23.61
CA ASP A 54 -18.12 8.19 24.04
C ASP A 54 -19.02 7.51 22.97
N GLU A 55 -19.80 8.33 22.22
CA GLU A 55 -20.62 7.81 21.13
C GLU A 55 -19.76 7.35 19.96
N LYS A 56 -18.74 8.12 19.62
CA LYS A 56 -17.76 7.73 18.60
C LYS A 56 -17.00 6.47 19.00
N ALA A 57 -16.59 6.38 20.28
CA ALA A 57 -15.85 5.24 20.79
C ALA A 57 -16.64 3.93 20.64
N LYS A 58 -17.96 3.93 20.93
CA LYS A 58 -18.82 2.76 20.72
C LYS A 58 -18.89 2.33 19.25
N VAL A 59 -19.03 3.28 18.35
CA VAL A 59 -19.05 2.97 16.91
C VAL A 59 -17.69 2.40 16.46
N ILE A 60 -16.57 2.98 16.95
CA ILE A 60 -15.22 2.47 16.64
C ILE A 60 -15.05 1.04 17.15
N GLU A 61 -15.48 0.74 18.38
CA GLU A 61 -15.43 -0.61 18.94
C GLU A 61 -16.18 -1.61 18.06
N GLU A 62 -17.38 -1.26 17.60
CA GLU A 62 -18.20 -2.14 16.76
C GLU A 62 -17.54 -2.41 15.41
N ILE A 63 -17.06 -1.38 14.71
CA ILE A 63 -16.44 -1.53 13.37
C ILE A 63 -15.04 -2.16 13.41
N THR A 64 -14.35 -2.13 14.56
CA THR A 64 -13.02 -2.73 14.71
C THR A 64 -13.04 -4.09 15.39
N LYS A 65 -14.19 -4.54 15.87
CA LYS A 65 -14.37 -5.79 16.63
C LYS A 65 -13.87 -7.02 15.88
N GLU A 66 -14.10 -7.10 14.58
CA GLU A 66 -13.71 -8.21 13.72
C GLU A 66 -12.18 -8.40 13.65
N TYR A 67 -11.40 -7.33 13.82
CA TYR A 67 -9.94 -7.41 13.73
C TYR A 67 -9.29 -8.08 14.94
N SER A 68 -9.99 -8.10 16.09
CA SER A 68 -9.48 -8.64 17.36
C SER A 68 -8.10 -8.07 17.76
N LEU A 69 -7.92 -6.76 17.53
CA LEU A 69 -6.71 -5.97 17.79
C LEU A 69 -7.05 -4.80 18.70
N GLU A 70 -6.95 -5.01 20.02
CA GLU A 70 -7.33 -4.00 21.02
C GLU A 70 -6.53 -2.69 20.85
N ASN A 71 -5.23 -2.80 20.64
CA ASN A 71 -4.37 -1.62 20.45
C ASN A 71 -4.67 -0.89 19.15
N PHE A 72 -5.14 -1.57 18.10
CA PHE A 72 -5.63 -0.92 16.89
C PHE A 72 -6.93 -0.15 17.15
N THR A 73 -7.88 -0.75 17.87
CA THR A 73 -9.11 -0.05 18.29
C THR A 73 -8.79 1.21 19.08
N ASN A 74 -7.89 1.11 20.07
CA ASN A 74 -7.44 2.24 20.88
C ASN A 74 -6.72 3.30 20.03
N PHE A 75 -5.95 2.89 19.03
CA PHE A 75 -5.31 3.80 18.09
C PHE A 75 -6.32 4.61 17.28
N ILE A 76 -7.37 3.98 16.75
CA ILE A 76 -8.43 4.69 16.01
C ILE A 76 -9.18 5.65 16.94
N LYS A 77 -9.52 5.23 18.18
CA LYS A 77 -10.11 6.13 19.19
C LYS A 77 -9.22 7.36 19.44
N LEU A 78 -7.92 7.13 19.62
CA LEU A 78 -6.95 8.20 19.82
C LEU A 78 -6.94 9.20 18.67
N LEU A 79 -6.95 8.72 17.41
CA LEU A 79 -7.00 9.58 16.23
C LEU A 79 -8.26 10.44 16.19
N VAL A 80 -9.41 9.88 16.60
CA VAL A 80 -10.69 10.58 16.64
C VAL A 80 -10.69 11.63 17.74
N ILE A 81 -10.29 11.30 18.97
CA ILE A 81 -10.19 12.21 20.12
C ILE A 81 -9.21 13.36 19.83
N LYS A 82 -8.10 13.07 19.17
CA LYS A 82 -7.11 14.08 18.76
C LYS A 82 -7.48 14.80 17.47
N HIS A 83 -8.66 14.57 16.92
CA HIS A 83 -9.14 15.15 15.66
C HIS A 83 -8.16 14.94 14.48
N LYS A 84 -7.48 13.77 14.45
CA LYS A 84 -6.52 13.42 13.41
C LYS A 84 -7.05 12.39 12.40
N ILE A 85 -8.30 11.97 12.54
CA ILE A 85 -8.89 11.00 11.60
C ILE A 85 -8.93 11.53 10.15
N HIS A 86 -8.94 12.85 9.94
CA HIS A 86 -8.93 13.46 8.61
C HIS A 86 -7.63 13.21 7.82
N ILE A 87 -6.51 12.90 8.50
CA ILE A 87 -5.24 12.52 7.86
C ILE A 87 -5.02 11.02 7.87
N TYR A 88 -6.07 10.20 8.12
CA TYR A 88 -5.94 8.75 8.23
C TYR A 88 -5.33 8.12 6.98
N LYS A 89 -5.67 8.62 5.79
CA LYS A 89 -5.08 8.15 4.52
C LYS A 89 -3.56 8.31 4.46
N ASP A 90 -3.04 9.43 4.96
CA ASP A 90 -1.59 9.67 5.06
C ASP A 90 -0.96 8.75 6.10
N ILE A 91 -1.64 8.56 7.25
CA ILE A 91 -1.20 7.67 8.32
C ILE A 91 -1.11 6.23 7.82
N VAL A 92 -2.13 5.74 7.10
CA VAL A 92 -2.15 4.40 6.47
C VAL A 92 -0.94 4.20 5.58
N LYS A 93 -0.63 5.17 4.73
CA LYS A 93 0.52 5.12 3.82
C LYS A 93 1.84 4.95 4.58
N GLU A 94 2.04 5.72 5.65
CA GLU A 94 3.26 5.63 6.46
C GLU A 94 3.32 4.34 7.28
N ILE A 95 2.16 3.82 7.80
CA ILE A 95 2.09 2.54 8.50
C ILE A 95 2.46 1.39 7.54
N THR A 96 1.86 1.36 6.35
CA THR A 96 2.13 0.32 5.35
C THR A 96 3.60 0.29 4.98
N LYS A 97 4.20 1.46 4.75
CA LYS A 97 5.62 1.59 4.48
C LYS A 97 6.49 1.08 5.65
N GLY A 98 6.14 1.45 6.89
CA GLY A 98 6.87 1.01 8.08
C GLY A 98 6.76 -0.51 8.28
N ILE A 99 5.58 -1.09 8.12
CA ILE A 99 5.36 -2.55 8.21
C ILE A 99 6.11 -3.28 7.10
N ASN A 100 6.07 -2.79 5.86
CA ASN A 100 6.79 -3.40 4.75
C ASN A 100 8.30 -3.38 4.97
N TYR A 101 8.83 -2.30 5.55
CA TYR A 101 10.23 -2.23 5.95
C TYR A 101 10.59 -3.31 7.02
N GLU A 102 9.76 -3.48 8.05
CA GLU A 102 9.98 -4.49 9.10
C GLU A 102 9.82 -5.94 8.60
N LEU A 103 8.99 -6.16 7.58
CA LEU A 103 8.78 -7.47 6.94
C LEU A 103 9.74 -7.73 5.76
N ASP A 104 10.66 -6.81 5.47
CA ASP A 104 11.56 -6.87 4.31
C ASP A 104 10.79 -7.05 2.98
N ILE A 105 9.66 -6.37 2.85
CA ILE A 105 8.82 -6.36 1.65
C ILE A 105 9.21 -5.19 0.77
N PHE A 106 9.55 -5.47 -0.49
CA PHE A 106 9.84 -4.45 -1.48
C PHE A 106 8.56 -3.97 -2.17
N GLU A 107 8.29 -2.69 -2.09
CA GLU A 107 7.22 -2.06 -2.86
C GLU A 107 7.71 -1.67 -4.25
N GLY A 108 6.85 -1.86 -5.25
CA GLY A 108 7.14 -1.48 -6.62
C GLY A 108 5.90 -1.12 -7.42
N PHE A 109 6.14 -0.76 -8.66
CA PHE A 109 5.08 -0.42 -9.60
C PHE A 109 5.20 -1.27 -10.85
N VAL A 110 4.05 -1.78 -11.31
CA VAL A 110 3.93 -2.34 -12.65
C VAL A 110 3.21 -1.34 -13.54
N TYR A 111 3.90 -0.86 -14.56
CA TYR A 111 3.37 0.05 -15.57
C TYR A 111 2.81 -0.76 -16.73
N SER A 112 1.62 -0.41 -17.19
CA SER A 112 0.89 -1.03 -18.29
C SER A 112 0.11 0.00 -19.10
N THR A 113 -0.36 -0.37 -20.29
CA THR A 113 -1.20 0.51 -21.12
C THR A 113 -2.64 0.59 -20.62
N GLU A 114 -3.11 -0.43 -19.91
CA GLU A 114 -4.47 -0.57 -19.39
C GLU A 114 -4.41 -1.11 -17.96
N PRO A 115 -5.49 -0.94 -17.14
CA PRO A 115 -5.56 -1.52 -15.82
C PRO A 115 -5.36 -3.05 -15.86
N LEU A 116 -4.50 -3.56 -15.00
CA LEU A 116 -4.29 -5.00 -14.84
C LEU A 116 -5.24 -5.55 -13.78
N GLU A 117 -5.70 -6.77 -13.99
CA GLU A 117 -6.43 -7.52 -12.98
C GLU A 117 -5.51 -7.87 -11.81
N ASP A 118 -6.06 -7.94 -10.59
CA ASP A 118 -5.31 -8.24 -9.36
C ASP A 118 -4.58 -9.58 -9.46
N SER A 119 -5.19 -10.59 -10.10
CA SER A 119 -4.58 -11.89 -10.39
C SER A 119 -3.27 -11.76 -11.17
N LYS A 120 -3.25 -10.86 -12.17
CA LYS A 120 -2.08 -10.63 -13.01
C LYS A 120 -0.98 -9.86 -12.28
N ILE A 121 -1.37 -8.89 -11.43
CA ILE A 121 -0.42 -8.17 -10.58
C ILE A 121 0.26 -9.13 -9.60
N LEU A 122 -0.50 -10.07 -9.01
CA LEU A 122 0.03 -11.10 -8.11
C LEU A 122 1.01 -12.03 -8.83
N GLU A 123 0.67 -12.51 -10.03
CA GLU A 123 1.56 -13.35 -10.85
C GLU A 123 2.90 -12.65 -11.13
N ILE A 124 2.84 -11.38 -11.56
CA ILE A 124 4.05 -10.59 -11.80
C ILE A 124 4.84 -10.39 -10.51
N SER A 125 4.17 -10.09 -9.38
CA SER A 125 4.81 -9.93 -8.07
C SER A 125 5.56 -11.19 -7.65
N GLN A 126 4.99 -12.38 -7.87
CA GLN A 126 5.64 -13.66 -7.57
C GLN A 126 6.91 -13.87 -8.40
N VAL A 127 6.83 -13.64 -9.71
CA VAL A 127 8.00 -13.78 -10.62
C VAL A 127 9.14 -12.83 -10.23
N ILE A 128 8.79 -11.58 -9.86
CA ILE A 128 9.80 -10.60 -9.44
C ILE A 128 10.36 -10.94 -8.06
N SER A 129 9.52 -11.45 -7.14
CA SER A 129 9.95 -11.91 -5.81
C SER A 129 10.97 -13.05 -5.92
N GLU A 130 10.75 -14.02 -6.81
CA GLU A 130 11.70 -15.10 -7.07
C GLU A 130 13.03 -14.57 -7.61
N LYS A 131 12.99 -13.62 -8.54
CA LYS A 131 14.21 -13.01 -9.11
C LYS A 131 15.01 -12.19 -8.11
N LEU A 132 14.35 -11.49 -7.20
CA LEU A 132 14.97 -10.64 -6.19
C LEU A 132 15.26 -11.39 -4.89
N HIS A 133 14.77 -12.64 -4.74
CA HIS A 133 14.83 -13.42 -3.51
C HIS A 133 14.25 -12.67 -2.29
N ARG A 134 13.21 -11.85 -2.53
CA ARG A 134 12.52 -11.04 -1.53
C ARG A 134 11.05 -10.92 -1.87
N LYS A 135 10.19 -10.78 -0.85
CA LYS A 135 8.77 -10.52 -1.07
C LYS A 135 8.59 -9.16 -1.75
N VAL A 136 7.87 -9.14 -2.87
CA VAL A 136 7.59 -7.91 -3.63
C VAL A 136 6.08 -7.71 -3.69
N GLU A 137 5.63 -6.50 -3.38
CA GLU A 137 4.26 -6.05 -3.55
C GLU A 137 4.21 -4.98 -4.64
N LEU A 138 3.42 -5.22 -5.68
CA LEU A 138 3.29 -4.31 -6.82
C LEU A 138 1.95 -3.59 -6.82
N SER A 139 1.98 -2.32 -7.23
CA SER A 139 0.78 -1.54 -7.56
C SER A 139 0.79 -1.20 -9.04
N ASN A 140 -0.37 -1.30 -9.71
CA ASN A 140 -0.47 -0.98 -11.12
C ASN A 140 -0.55 0.53 -11.35
N LYS A 141 0.17 1.02 -12.35
CA LYS A 141 0.09 2.39 -12.87
C LYS A 141 -0.03 2.37 -14.39
N ILE A 142 -0.90 3.21 -14.90
CA ILE A 142 -1.07 3.36 -16.35
C ILE A 142 0.01 4.28 -16.89
N ASP A 143 0.70 3.82 -17.95
CA ASP A 143 1.65 4.63 -18.72
C ASP A 143 1.32 4.53 -20.22
N SER A 144 0.67 5.56 -20.76
CA SER A 144 0.27 5.63 -22.16
C SER A 144 1.45 5.72 -23.15
N ARG A 145 2.67 5.90 -22.67
CA ARG A 145 3.88 5.90 -23.52
C ARG A 145 4.35 4.49 -23.87
N LEU A 146 3.84 3.48 -23.17
CA LEU A 146 4.04 2.09 -23.54
C LEU A 146 3.18 1.77 -24.78
N ILE A 147 3.73 1.01 -25.72
CA ILE A 147 2.99 0.50 -26.90
C ILE A 147 2.24 -0.79 -26.50
N GLY A 148 2.75 -1.51 -25.49
CA GLY A 148 2.21 -2.75 -24.95
C GLY A 148 3.24 -3.49 -24.10
N GLY A 149 2.81 -4.56 -23.44
CA GLY A 149 3.60 -5.24 -22.44
C GLY A 149 3.59 -4.51 -21.11
N VAL A 150 4.50 -4.90 -20.20
CA VAL A 150 4.59 -4.32 -18.86
C VAL A 150 6.03 -3.94 -18.54
N LYS A 151 6.18 -2.88 -17.74
CA LYS A 151 7.45 -2.46 -17.15
C LYS A 151 7.32 -2.47 -15.64
N VAL A 152 8.19 -3.18 -14.95
CA VAL A 152 8.18 -3.26 -13.47
C VAL A 152 9.36 -2.48 -12.91
N VAL A 153 9.10 -1.65 -11.90
CA VAL A 153 10.11 -0.88 -11.17
C VAL A 153 9.98 -1.19 -9.69
N VAL A 154 11.02 -1.76 -9.10
CA VAL A 154 11.11 -2.09 -7.67
C VAL A 154 12.43 -1.53 -7.14
N HIS A 155 12.38 -0.50 -6.32
CA HIS A 155 13.56 0.25 -5.87
C HIS A 155 14.41 0.73 -7.05
N ASP A 156 15.65 0.23 -7.16
CA ASP A 156 16.63 0.50 -8.22
C ASP A 156 16.58 -0.52 -9.37
N HIS A 157 15.76 -1.57 -9.23
CA HIS A 157 15.60 -2.60 -10.25
C HIS A 157 14.51 -2.24 -11.24
N VAL A 158 14.83 -2.32 -12.54
CA VAL A 158 13.88 -2.11 -13.65
C VAL A 158 13.84 -3.37 -14.50
N PHE A 159 12.64 -3.94 -14.61
CA PHE A 159 12.36 -5.09 -15.48
C PHE A 159 11.45 -4.62 -16.61
N ASP A 160 12.05 -4.37 -17.78
CA ASP A 160 11.31 -3.84 -18.95
C ASP A 160 10.92 -4.97 -19.89
N GLY A 161 9.66 -5.41 -19.81
CA GLY A 161 9.02 -6.39 -20.70
C GLY A 161 8.16 -5.71 -21.77
N SER A 162 8.33 -4.41 -22.04
CA SER A 162 7.55 -3.69 -23.04
C SER A 162 7.91 -4.11 -24.48
N ILE A 163 6.93 -4.03 -25.36
CA ILE A 163 7.12 -4.28 -26.80
C ILE A 163 8.17 -3.31 -27.36
N LYS A 164 8.18 -2.08 -26.91
CA LYS A 164 9.15 -1.07 -27.33
C LYS A 164 10.59 -1.53 -27.04
N HIS A 165 10.86 -1.97 -25.81
CA HIS A 165 12.18 -2.45 -25.41
C HIS A 165 12.61 -3.69 -26.23
N LYS A 166 11.70 -4.65 -26.43
CA LYS A 166 11.99 -5.83 -27.27
C LYS A 166 12.36 -5.45 -28.71
N LEU A 167 11.64 -4.49 -29.31
CA LEU A 167 11.95 -4.00 -30.66
C LEU A 167 13.30 -3.28 -30.73
N GLU A 168 13.62 -2.46 -29.71
CA GLU A 168 14.92 -1.77 -29.60
C GLU A 168 16.08 -2.78 -29.49
N THR A 169 15.95 -3.77 -28.63
CA THR A 169 16.97 -4.83 -28.47
C THR A 169 17.17 -5.63 -29.75
N MET A 170 16.07 -6.06 -30.41
CA MET A 170 16.17 -6.77 -31.68
C MET A 170 16.82 -5.93 -32.77
N LYS A 171 16.56 -4.63 -32.82
CA LYS A 171 17.19 -3.71 -33.77
C LYS A 171 18.69 -3.57 -33.52
N GLU A 172 19.12 -3.53 -32.27
CA GLU A 172 20.53 -3.48 -31.91
C GLU A 172 21.25 -4.77 -32.27
N GLU A 173 20.68 -5.94 -31.95
CA GLU A 173 21.24 -7.25 -32.32
C GLU A 173 21.40 -7.40 -33.85
N LEU A 174 20.40 -6.92 -34.62
CA LEU A 174 20.50 -6.96 -36.10
C LEU A 174 21.58 -6.03 -36.66
N LYS A 175 21.82 -4.89 -36.00
CA LYS A 175 22.91 -3.98 -36.42
C LYS A 175 24.28 -4.59 -36.12
N GLU A 176 24.46 -5.22 -34.98
CA GLU A 176 25.71 -5.88 -34.59
C GLU A 176 26.05 -7.01 -35.58
N ARG A 177 25.08 -7.85 -35.95
CA ARG A 177 25.25 -8.95 -36.93
C ARG A 177 25.58 -8.45 -38.36
N ARG A 178 25.26 -7.19 -38.68
CA ARG A 178 25.53 -6.62 -40.01
C ARG A 178 26.89 -5.96 -40.09
N ASN A 179 27.50 -5.65 -38.97
CA ASN A 179 28.80 -4.97 -38.86
C ASN A 179 29.97 -5.90 -38.49
N GLY A 180 29.74 -7.20 -38.30
CA GLY A 180 30.74 -8.25 -38.10
C GLY A 180 30.73 -9.21 -39.28
#